data_6379c04c37afa40a4085e7fec1069a38
#
_entry.id   6379c04c37afa40a4085e7fec1069a38
#
_cell.length_a   1.000
_cell.length_b   1.000
_cell.length_c   1.000
_cell.angle_alpha   90.00
_cell.angle_beta   90.00
_cell.angle_gamma   90.00
#
_symmetry.space_group_name_H-M   'P 1'
#
loop_
_entity.id
_entity.type
_entity.pdbx_description
1 polymer ?
#
loop_
_entity_poly.entity_id
_entity_poly.type
_entity_poly.pdbx_seq_one_letter_code
_entity_poly.pdbx_strand_id
1 'polypeptide(L)'
;MEYVTLNNGLKMPMVGFGVFRVPDKKECEESVYQAIKAGYRLIDTAAAYYNEDAVGAAVKRAIADGLCTREDLFITSKLWVQDMMDYESAQKGIEASLEKSGLEYFKIGRAHVW
;
A
#
# COMPACT_ATOMS: atom_id res chain seq x y z
N MET A 1 14.92 -11.79 2.89
CA MET A 1 13.51 -11.56 3.30
C MET A 1 12.79 -12.88 3.43
N GLU A 2 12.18 -13.15 4.57
CA GLU A 2 11.38 -14.33 4.78
C GLU A 2 9.92 -14.08 4.36
N TYR A 3 9.27 -15.12 3.89
CA TYR A 3 7.90 -15.07 3.37
C TYR A 3 7.03 -16.14 4.02
N VAL A 4 5.74 -15.86 4.13
CA VAL A 4 4.72 -16.87 4.44
C VAL A 4 3.84 -17.05 3.23
N THR A 5 3.32 -18.27 3.06
CA THR A 5 2.39 -18.56 1.96
C THR A 5 0.96 -18.41 2.48
N LEU A 6 0.19 -17.55 1.83
CA LEU A 6 -1.21 -17.35 2.14
C LEU A 6 -2.07 -18.50 1.61
N ASN A 7 -3.31 -18.61 2.09
CA ASN A 7 -4.23 -19.67 1.68
C ASN A 7 -4.58 -19.67 0.18
N ASN A 8 -4.36 -18.55 -0.50
CA ASN A 8 -4.56 -18.43 -1.94
C ASN A 8 -3.27 -18.67 -2.76
N GLY A 9 -2.19 -19.10 -2.11
CA GLY A 9 -0.92 -19.38 -2.76
C GLY A 9 0.03 -18.19 -2.91
N LEU A 10 -0.40 -16.98 -2.56
CA LEU A 10 0.48 -15.82 -2.61
C LEU A 10 1.50 -15.86 -1.48
N LYS A 11 2.70 -15.39 -1.77
CA LYS A 11 3.76 -15.25 -0.78
C LYS A 11 3.77 -13.85 -0.23
N MET A 12 3.65 -13.72 1.09
CA MET A 12 3.63 -12.45 1.79
C MET A 12 4.92 -12.28 2.60
N PRO A 13 5.63 -11.15 2.46
CA PRO A 13 6.80 -10.89 3.31
C PRO A 13 6.42 -10.87 4.78
N MET A 14 7.27 -11.40 5.65
CA MET A 14 7.01 -11.44 7.08
C MET A 14 7.27 -10.11 7.78
N VAL A 15 8.08 -9.23 7.18
CA VAL A 15 8.38 -7.91 7.74
C VAL A 15 7.86 -6.84 6.79
N GLY A 16 7.11 -5.90 7.33
CA GLY A 16 6.49 -4.83 6.55
C GLY A 16 6.80 -3.45 7.11
N PHE A 17 6.54 -2.44 6.29
CA PHE A 17 6.71 -1.03 6.62
C PHE A 17 5.35 -0.33 6.55
N GLY A 18 4.93 0.30 7.65
CA GLY A 18 3.67 1.00 7.73
C GLY A 18 3.86 2.52 7.74
N VAL A 19 2.86 3.24 7.22
CA VAL A 19 2.90 4.70 7.09
C VAL A 19 1.82 5.40 7.92
N PHE A 20 1.30 4.73 8.93
CA PHE A 20 0.33 5.33 9.84
C PHE A 20 0.96 6.54 10.54
N ARG A 21 0.23 7.66 10.55
CA ARG A 21 0.67 8.93 11.13
C ARG A 21 1.93 9.53 10.52
N VAL A 22 2.11 9.36 9.23
CA VAL A 22 3.13 10.08 8.45
C VAL A 22 2.40 11.03 7.49
N PRO A 23 1.91 12.19 7.98
CA PRO A 23 1.06 13.08 7.18
C PRO A 23 1.82 13.91 6.15
N ASP A 24 3.10 14.17 6.36
CA ASP A 24 3.91 14.89 5.38
C ASP A 24 4.17 13.97 4.20
N LYS A 25 3.64 14.34 3.04
CA LYS A 25 3.70 13.49 1.85
C LYS A 25 5.12 13.30 1.33
N LYS A 26 5.94 14.34 1.40
CA LYS A 26 7.33 14.26 0.95
C LYS A 26 8.14 13.33 1.87
N GLU A 27 7.94 13.45 3.17
CA GLU A 27 8.56 12.56 4.17
C GLU A 27 8.07 11.12 3.99
N CYS A 28 6.77 10.93 3.76
CA CYS A 28 6.19 9.62 3.52
C CYS A 28 6.79 8.97 2.27
N GLU A 29 6.84 9.70 1.17
CA GLU A 29 7.43 9.20 -0.08
C GLU A 29 8.88 8.77 0.12
N GLU A 30 9.69 9.63 0.76
CA GLU A 30 11.10 9.34 0.99
C GLU A 30 11.27 8.14 1.94
N SER A 31 10.46 8.06 3.00
CA SER A 31 10.52 6.95 3.95
C SER A 31 10.19 5.61 3.28
N VAL A 32 9.16 5.58 2.45
CA VAL A 32 8.77 4.37 1.72
C VAL A 32 9.87 3.99 0.71
N TYR A 33 10.39 4.97 -0.01
CA TYR A 33 11.46 4.73 -0.97
C TYR A 33 12.69 4.13 -0.27
N GLN A 34 13.12 4.69 0.84
CA GLN A 34 14.27 4.19 1.60
C GLN A 34 13.99 2.81 2.21
N ALA A 35 12.75 2.55 2.63
CA ALA A 35 12.37 1.22 3.12
C ALA A 35 12.53 0.17 2.02
N ILE A 36 12.05 0.46 0.81
CA ILE A 36 12.20 -0.46 -0.33
C ILE A 36 13.68 -0.66 -0.66
N LYS A 37 14.46 0.41 -0.65
CA LYS A 37 15.90 0.35 -0.89
C LYS A 37 16.61 -0.51 0.15
N ALA A 38 16.15 -0.49 1.40
CA ALA A 38 16.71 -1.29 2.49
C ALA A 38 16.27 -2.76 2.45
N GLY A 39 15.32 -3.13 1.59
CA GLY A 39 14.88 -4.51 1.43
C GLY A 39 13.44 -4.81 1.81
N TYR A 40 12.68 -3.84 2.34
CA TYR A 40 11.27 -4.06 2.64
C TYR A 40 10.49 -4.30 1.36
N ARG A 41 9.54 -5.23 1.40
CA ARG A 41 8.70 -5.59 0.24
C ARG A 41 7.21 -5.56 0.57
N LEU A 42 6.84 -5.39 1.84
CA LEU A 42 5.46 -5.21 2.29
C LEU A 42 5.29 -3.77 2.77
N ILE A 43 4.39 -3.04 2.13
CA ILE A 43 4.08 -1.65 2.49
C ILE A 43 2.59 -1.58 2.82
N ASP A 44 2.26 -1.07 4.01
CA ASP A 44 0.89 -0.95 4.47
C ASP A 44 0.45 0.51 4.55
N THR A 45 -0.67 0.82 3.92
CA THR A 45 -1.29 2.15 3.96
C THR A 45 -2.79 2.01 4.17
N ALA A 46 -3.53 3.12 4.10
CA ALA A 46 -4.99 3.15 4.19
C ALA A 46 -5.52 4.46 3.64
N ALA A 47 -6.78 4.45 3.18
CA ALA A 47 -7.46 5.68 2.77
C ALA A 47 -7.46 6.72 3.91
N ALA A 48 -7.64 6.25 5.15
CA ALA A 48 -7.67 7.10 6.34
C ALA A 48 -6.34 7.79 6.67
N TYR A 49 -5.23 7.31 6.10
CA TYR A 49 -3.91 7.90 6.37
C TYR A 49 -3.62 9.14 5.52
N TYR A 50 -4.41 9.37 4.46
CA TYR A 50 -4.28 10.50 3.54
C TYR A 50 -2.91 10.59 2.86
N ASN A 51 -2.22 9.45 2.71
CA ASN A 51 -0.88 9.43 2.12
C ASN A 51 -0.70 8.34 1.05
N GLU A 52 -1.80 7.80 0.53
CA GLU A 52 -1.72 6.78 -0.52
C GLU A 52 -1.03 7.29 -1.79
N ASP A 53 -1.17 8.57 -2.09
CA ASP A 53 -0.48 9.20 -3.21
C ASP A 53 1.04 9.21 -3.04
N ALA A 54 1.52 9.47 -1.82
CA ALA A 54 2.94 9.45 -1.49
C ALA A 54 3.51 8.03 -1.58
N VAL A 55 2.75 7.04 -1.10
CA VAL A 55 3.13 5.62 -1.22
C VAL A 55 3.24 5.23 -2.69
N GLY A 56 2.26 5.59 -3.51
CA GLY A 56 2.27 5.32 -4.94
C GLY A 56 3.46 5.96 -5.64
N ALA A 57 3.76 7.21 -5.31
CA ALA A 57 4.91 7.92 -5.89
C ALA A 57 6.24 7.24 -5.53
N ALA A 58 6.39 6.81 -4.29
CA ALA A 58 7.59 6.11 -3.84
C ALA A 58 7.77 4.76 -4.54
N VAL A 59 6.68 4.02 -4.71
CA VAL A 59 6.68 2.73 -5.42
C VAL A 59 7.12 2.92 -6.87
N LYS A 60 6.54 3.89 -7.56
CA LYS A 60 6.91 4.18 -8.96
C LYS A 60 8.38 4.60 -9.08
N ARG A 61 8.84 5.42 -8.16
CA ARG A 61 10.23 5.86 -8.12
C ARG A 61 11.18 4.68 -7.90
N ALA A 62 10.86 3.78 -6.96
CA ALA A 62 11.67 2.61 -6.69
C ALA A 62 11.75 1.67 -7.89
N ILE A 63 10.64 1.46 -8.58
CA ILE A 63 10.60 0.62 -9.78
C ILE A 63 11.42 1.27 -10.91
N ALA A 64 11.28 2.58 -11.11
CA ALA A 64 12.03 3.31 -12.11
C ALA A 64 13.53 3.26 -11.86
N ASP A 65 13.95 3.25 -10.60
CA ASP A 65 15.35 3.17 -10.20
C ASP A 65 15.90 1.74 -10.23
N GLY A 66 15.07 0.76 -10.58
CA GLY A 66 15.49 -0.63 -10.69
C GLY A 66 15.67 -1.36 -9.37
N LEU A 67 15.12 -0.83 -8.26
CA LEU A 67 15.24 -1.45 -6.94
C LEU A 67 14.41 -2.72 -6.81
N CYS A 68 13.30 -2.80 -7.52
CA CYS A 68 12.38 -3.92 -7.51
C CYS A 68 11.40 -3.81 -8.68
N THR A 69 10.60 -4.88 -8.89
CA THR A 69 9.46 -4.82 -9.81
C THR A 69 8.17 -4.67 -9.02
N ARG A 70 7.06 -4.36 -9.70
CA ARG A 70 5.74 -4.25 -9.02
C ARG A 70 5.33 -5.58 -8.38
N GLU A 71 5.64 -6.69 -9.04
CA GLU A 71 5.31 -8.03 -8.57
C GLU A 71 6.06 -8.42 -7.29
N ASP A 72 7.23 -7.82 -7.07
CA ASP A 72 7.99 -8.05 -5.84
C ASP A 72 7.36 -7.39 -4.61
N LEU A 73 6.52 -6.38 -4.83
CA LEU A 73 5.95 -5.58 -3.75
C LEU A 73 4.58 -6.10 -3.35
N PHE A 74 4.37 -6.19 -2.04
CA PHE A 74 3.10 -6.56 -1.43
C PHE A 74 2.53 -5.31 -0.75
N ILE A 75 1.60 -4.64 -1.43
CA ILE A 75 1.06 -3.37 -0.94
C ILE A 75 -0.37 -3.60 -0.48
N THR A 76 -0.64 -3.20 0.77
CA THR A 76 -1.95 -3.34 1.38
C THR A 76 -2.54 -1.97 1.66
N SER A 77 -3.85 -1.87 1.57
CA SER A 77 -4.58 -0.66 1.95
C SER A 77 -5.86 -1.04 2.68
N LYS A 78 -6.53 -0.03 3.23
CA LYS A 78 -7.74 -0.22 4.02
C LYS A 78 -8.80 0.78 3.59
N LEU A 79 -10.04 0.32 3.56
CA LEU A 79 -11.20 1.12 3.21
C LEU A 79 -11.73 1.84 4.46
N TRP A 80 -12.20 3.07 4.31
CA TRP A 80 -12.94 3.75 5.38
C TRP A 80 -14.19 2.95 5.75
N VAL A 81 -14.52 2.89 7.05
CA VAL A 81 -15.71 2.18 7.51
C VAL A 81 -16.99 2.75 6.88
N GLN A 82 -17.07 4.03 6.67
CA GLN A 82 -18.22 4.69 6.06
C GLN A 82 -18.43 4.27 4.59
N ASP A 83 -17.36 3.86 3.90
CA ASP A 83 -17.44 3.39 2.51
C ASP A 83 -17.87 1.94 2.40
N MET A 84 -18.04 1.26 3.54
CA MET A 84 -18.47 -0.14 3.60
C MET A 84 -19.98 -0.31 3.79
N MET A 85 -20.74 0.78 3.74
CA MET A 85 -22.19 0.75 4.00
C MET A 85 -22.96 -0.04 2.95
N ASP A 86 -22.46 -0.06 1.71
CA ASP A 86 -23.01 -0.88 0.63
C ASP A 86 -21.93 -1.22 -0.40
N TYR A 87 -22.27 -2.08 -1.33
CA TYR A 87 -21.34 -2.53 -2.37
C TYR A 87 -20.84 -1.39 -3.25
N GLU A 88 -21.73 -0.49 -3.65
CA GLU A 88 -21.37 0.62 -4.53
C GLU A 88 -20.40 1.59 -3.84
N SER A 89 -20.63 1.94 -2.59
CA SER A 89 -19.73 2.80 -1.82
C SER A 89 -18.37 2.15 -1.62
N ALA A 90 -18.34 0.86 -1.34
CA ALA A 90 -17.10 0.10 -1.19
C ALA A 90 -16.31 0.10 -2.49
N GLN A 91 -16.96 -0.14 -3.62
CA GLN A 91 -16.31 -0.13 -4.93
C GLN A 91 -15.71 1.23 -5.25
N LYS A 92 -16.45 2.31 -5.00
CA LYS A 92 -15.97 3.67 -5.21
C LYS A 92 -14.76 4.00 -4.32
N GLY A 93 -14.79 3.56 -3.07
CA GLY A 93 -13.67 3.75 -2.15
C GLY A 93 -12.40 3.05 -2.62
N ILE A 94 -12.53 1.82 -3.09
CA ILE A 94 -11.41 1.06 -3.65
C ILE A 94 -10.85 1.75 -4.89
N GLU A 95 -11.72 2.17 -5.80
CA GLU A 95 -11.32 2.87 -7.01
C GLU A 95 -10.61 4.19 -6.69
N ALA A 96 -11.11 4.94 -5.70
CA ALA A 96 -10.49 6.19 -5.27
C ALA A 96 -9.07 5.95 -4.72
N SER A 97 -8.87 4.90 -3.93
CA SER A 97 -7.55 4.54 -3.42
C SER A 97 -6.59 4.14 -4.53
N LEU A 98 -7.06 3.36 -5.51
CA LEU A 98 -6.24 2.98 -6.66
C LEU A 98 -5.86 4.21 -7.49
N GLU A 99 -6.81 5.10 -7.75
CA GLU A 99 -6.54 6.32 -8.49
C GLU A 99 -5.57 7.23 -7.75
N LYS A 100 -5.78 7.45 -6.46
CA LYS A 100 -4.94 8.32 -5.64
C LYS A 100 -3.50 7.81 -5.54
N SER A 101 -3.32 6.51 -5.34
CA SER A 101 -1.99 5.90 -5.29
C SER A 101 -1.35 5.77 -6.67
N GLY A 102 -2.16 5.75 -7.72
CA GLY A 102 -1.69 5.50 -9.08
C GLY A 102 -1.28 4.05 -9.32
N LEU A 103 -1.67 3.15 -8.43
CA LEU A 103 -1.39 1.72 -8.55
C LEU A 103 -2.54 1.02 -9.25
N GLU A 104 -2.24 -0.08 -9.94
CA GLU A 104 -3.26 -0.86 -10.64
C GLU A 104 -4.00 -1.81 -9.71
N TYR A 105 -3.35 -2.22 -8.60
CA TYR A 105 -3.93 -3.16 -7.64
C TYR A 105 -3.24 -3.09 -6.29
N PHE A 106 -3.94 -3.60 -5.28
CA PHE A 106 -3.39 -3.88 -3.95
C PHE A 106 -3.44 -5.39 -3.72
N LYS A 107 -2.49 -5.93 -2.95
CA LYS A 107 -2.48 -7.36 -2.63
C LYS A 107 -3.57 -7.74 -1.64
N ILE A 108 -3.84 -6.88 -0.67
CA ILE A 108 -4.89 -7.08 0.34
C ILE A 108 -5.61 -5.77 0.60
N GLY A 109 -6.94 -5.85 0.62
CA GLY A 109 -7.79 -4.77 1.10
C GLY A 109 -8.37 -5.14 2.45
N ARG A 110 -8.46 -4.19 3.36
CA ARG A 110 -9.03 -4.37 4.70
C ARG A 110 -9.99 -3.24 5.02
N ALA A 111 -10.88 -3.51 5.99
CA ALA A 111 -11.69 -2.48 6.59
C ALA A 111 -10.88 -1.74 7.65
N HIS A 112 -10.97 -0.40 7.65
CA HIS A 112 -10.36 0.41 8.69
C HIS A 112 -11.43 0.82 9.69
N VAL A 113 -11.33 0.29 10.90
CA VAL A 113 -12.29 0.53 11.99
C VAL A 113 -11.52 1.12 13.17
N TRP A 114 -12.05 2.19 13.73
CA TRP A 114 -11.50 2.84 14.92
C TRP A 114 -11.96 2.15 16.19
#